data_061abeddf552fab5e60eaec1ddf26840
#
_entry.id   061abeddf552fab5e60eaec1ddf26840
#
_cell.length_a   1.000
_cell.length_b   1.000
_cell.length_c   1.000
_cell.angle_alpha   90.00
_cell.angle_beta   90.00
_cell.angle_gamma   90.00
#
_symmetry.space_group_name_H-M   'P 1'
#
loop_
_entity.id
_entity.type
_entity.pdbx_description
1 polymer ?
#
loop_
_entity_poly.entity_id
_entity_poly.type
_entity_poly.pdbx_seq_one_letter_code
_entity_poly.pdbx_strand_id
1 'polypeptide(L)'
;MTTRSSGFTLIELLVVVAILGIISAIGIVSYNGYVSSAKRKSAENIILQISLAQSEYYSDEDRYFTPGCGPNNSTSTTLETKLLGGSDVITPEIGYEFCSQGSAETYTIIAQETGAKSPCKIEYTDTVSYTHLRAHET
;
A
#
# COMPACT_ATOMS: atom_id res chain seq x y z
N MET A 1 -23.77 46.55 34.47
CA MET A 1 -24.06 45.16 34.06
C MET A 1 -22.81 44.32 34.26
N THR A 2 -22.76 43.52 35.34
CA THR A 2 -21.63 42.62 35.62
C THR A 2 -21.92 41.31 34.95
N THR A 3 -21.19 41.01 33.89
CA THR A 3 -21.17 39.69 33.24
C THR A 3 -20.51 38.70 34.18
N ARG A 4 -21.28 37.76 34.72
CA ARG A 4 -20.71 36.61 35.42
C ARG A 4 -20.00 35.72 34.41
N SER A 5 -18.69 35.74 34.40
CA SER A 5 -17.89 34.70 33.75
C SER A 5 -17.96 33.46 34.63
N SER A 6 -18.74 32.45 34.22
CA SER A 6 -18.71 31.13 34.84
C SER A 6 -17.43 30.43 34.40
N GLY A 7 -16.44 30.35 35.31
CA GLY A 7 -15.23 29.57 35.08
C GLY A 7 -15.54 28.07 35.16
N PHE A 8 -14.79 27.26 34.42
CA PHE A 8 -14.81 25.79 34.47
C PHE A 8 -14.44 25.30 35.89
N THR A 9 -15.15 24.33 36.41
CA THR A 9 -14.79 23.70 37.66
C THR A 9 -13.64 22.73 37.48
N LEU A 10 -12.79 22.55 38.49
CA LEU A 10 -11.66 21.64 38.45
C LEU A 10 -12.09 20.20 38.19
N ILE A 11 -13.24 19.78 38.70
CA ILE A 11 -13.78 18.44 38.49
C ILE A 11 -14.28 18.23 37.07
N GLU A 12 -14.85 19.24 36.40
CA GLU A 12 -15.25 19.16 34.99
C GLU A 12 -14.04 18.94 34.08
N LEU A 13 -12.94 19.66 34.36
CA LEU A 13 -11.70 19.46 33.60
C LEU A 13 -11.13 18.05 33.82
N LEU A 14 -11.14 17.56 35.06
CA LEU A 14 -10.61 16.23 35.40
C LEU A 14 -11.40 15.11 34.71
N VAL A 15 -12.73 15.21 34.68
CA VAL A 15 -13.60 14.22 34.02
C VAL A 15 -13.33 14.23 32.49
N VAL A 16 -13.19 15.40 31.88
CA VAL A 16 -12.92 15.51 30.45
C VAL A 16 -11.57 14.87 30.05
N VAL A 17 -10.51 15.17 30.81
CA VAL A 17 -9.19 14.56 30.49
C VAL A 17 -9.17 13.06 30.77
N ALA A 18 -9.93 12.57 31.75
CA ALA A 18 -10.07 11.14 32.00
C ALA A 18 -10.73 10.42 30.82
N ILE A 19 -11.84 10.97 30.32
CA ILE A 19 -12.54 10.41 29.15
C ILE A 19 -11.67 10.45 27.88
N LEU A 20 -10.99 11.59 27.62
CA LEU A 20 -10.07 11.74 26.50
C LEU A 20 -8.91 10.74 26.60
N GLY A 21 -8.38 10.49 27.79
CA GLY A 21 -7.34 9.48 28.01
C GLY A 21 -7.77 8.07 27.62
N ILE A 22 -8.98 7.67 28.01
CA ILE A 22 -9.54 6.35 27.70
C ILE A 22 -9.76 6.20 26.17
N ILE A 23 -10.38 7.18 25.53
CA ILE A 23 -10.64 7.15 24.08
C ILE A 23 -9.33 7.13 23.29
N SER A 24 -8.34 7.91 23.70
CA SER A 24 -7.02 7.95 23.03
C SER A 24 -6.32 6.60 23.10
N ALA A 25 -6.39 5.89 24.23
CA ALA A 25 -5.75 4.58 24.39
C ALA A 25 -6.30 3.53 23.41
N ILE A 26 -7.60 3.54 23.15
CA ILE A 26 -8.26 2.62 22.22
C ILE A 26 -8.00 3.08 20.76
N GLY A 27 -8.01 4.37 20.50
CA GLY A 27 -7.88 4.97 19.18
C GLY A 27 -6.55 4.63 18.50
N ILE A 28 -5.43 4.62 19.21
CA ILE A 28 -4.10 4.37 18.66
C ILE A 28 -4.00 2.95 18.06
N VAL A 29 -4.48 1.94 18.76
CA VAL A 29 -4.40 0.54 18.30
C VAL A 29 -5.25 0.32 17.04
N SER A 30 -6.45 0.85 17.02
CA SER A 30 -7.36 0.76 15.87
C SER A 30 -6.83 1.52 14.66
N TYR A 31 -6.19 2.67 14.86
CA TYR A 31 -5.63 3.47 13.79
C TYR A 31 -4.50 2.76 13.06
N ASN A 32 -3.58 2.10 13.77
CA ASN A 32 -2.47 1.37 13.17
C ASN A 32 -2.96 0.21 12.28
N GLY A 33 -3.97 -0.52 12.71
CA GLY A 33 -4.58 -1.58 11.91
C GLY A 33 -5.26 -1.05 10.64
N TYR A 34 -5.94 0.09 10.75
CA TYR A 34 -6.58 0.75 9.60
C TYR A 34 -5.55 1.22 8.56
N VAL A 35 -4.47 1.87 9.02
CA VAL A 35 -3.39 2.36 8.13
C VAL A 35 -2.72 1.21 7.39
N SER A 36 -2.42 0.09 8.07
CA SER A 36 -1.83 -1.09 7.42
C SER A 36 -2.76 -1.67 6.35
N SER A 37 -4.05 -1.80 6.65
CA SER A 37 -5.05 -2.27 5.68
C SER A 37 -5.20 -1.32 4.50
N ALA A 38 -5.16 -0.01 4.72
CA ALA A 38 -5.23 1.00 3.66
C ALA A 38 -4.01 0.93 2.73
N LYS A 39 -2.81 0.81 3.28
CA LYS A 39 -1.57 0.62 2.51
C LYS A 39 -1.62 -0.63 1.64
N ARG A 40 -2.07 -1.75 2.20
CA ARG A 40 -2.26 -2.99 1.45
C ARG A 40 -3.23 -2.82 0.27
N LYS A 41 -4.37 -2.15 0.49
CA LYS A 41 -5.33 -1.86 -0.58
C LYS A 41 -4.75 -0.95 -1.66
N SER A 42 -3.95 0.04 -1.29
CA SER A 42 -3.23 0.88 -2.25
C SER A 42 -2.24 0.05 -3.07
N ALA A 43 -1.49 -0.86 -2.45
CA ALA A 43 -0.58 -1.77 -3.16
C ALA A 43 -1.33 -2.71 -4.12
N GLU A 44 -2.47 -3.28 -3.71
CA GLU A 44 -3.33 -4.09 -4.59
C GLU A 44 -3.81 -3.30 -5.81
N ASN A 45 -4.21 -2.02 -5.64
CA ASN A 45 -4.60 -1.15 -6.74
C ASN A 45 -3.45 -0.87 -7.72
N ILE A 46 -2.23 -0.69 -7.21
CA ILE A 46 -1.04 -0.49 -8.06
C ILE A 46 -0.72 -1.76 -8.85
N ILE A 47 -0.84 -2.93 -8.23
CA ILE A 47 -0.67 -4.22 -8.93
C ILE A 47 -1.63 -4.31 -10.12
N LEU A 48 -2.90 -3.91 -9.94
CA LEU A 48 -3.87 -3.90 -11.03
C LEU A 48 -3.50 -2.91 -12.13
N GLN A 49 -2.99 -1.72 -11.80
CA GLN A 49 -2.51 -0.76 -12.78
C GLN A 49 -1.31 -1.30 -13.56
N ILE A 50 -0.34 -1.92 -12.88
CA ILE A 50 0.80 -2.57 -13.53
C ILE A 50 0.33 -3.72 -14.44
N SER A 51 -0.66 -4.51 -14.01
CA SER A 51 -1.24 -5.59 -14.82
C SER A 51 -1.90 -5.07 -16.10
N LEU A 52 -2.64 -3.96 -16.02
CA LEU A 52 -3.22 -3.32 -17.20
C LEU A 52 -2.13 -2.81 -18.15
N ALA A 53 -1.12 -2.14 -17.61
CA ALA A 53 0.02 -1.64 -18.38
C ALA A 53 0.86 -2.77 -19.00
N GLN A 54 0.96 -3.92 -18.35
CA GLN A 54 1.59 -5.11 -18.93
C GLN A 54 0.82 -5.63 -20.15
N SER A 55 -0.51 -5.58 -20.11
CA SER A 55 -1.35 -5.98 -21.24
C SER A 55 -1.18 -5.02 -22.44
N GLU A 56 -1.06 -3.72 -22.16
CA GLU A 56 -0.76 -2.71 -23.19
C GLU A 56 0.64 -2.92 -23.76
N TYR A 57 1.64 -3.09 -22.92
CA TYR A 57 3.03 -3.37 -23.34
C TYR A 57 3.15 -4.63 -24.19
N TYR A 58 2.39 -5.69 -23.83
CA TYR A 58 2.34 -6.92 -24.60
C TYR A 58 1.75 -6.70 -26.01
N SER A 59 0.75 -5.84 -26.13
CA SER A 59 0.13 -5.51 -27.42
C SER A 59 1.09 -4.79 -28.37
N ASP A 60 2.04 -4.02 -27.82
CA ASP A 60 3.01 -3.25 -28.60
C ASP A 60 4.30 -4.02 -28.88
N GLU A 61 4.79 -4.80 -27.91
CA GLU A 61 6.11 -5.44 -27.94
C GLU A 61 6.06 -6.97 -28.11
N ASP A 62 4.88 -7.56 -28.14
CA ASP A 62 4.62 -9.01 -28.25
C ASP A 62 5.28 -9.84 -27.13
N ARG A 63 5.48 -9.20 -25.97
CA ARG A 63 6.06 -9.79 -24.75
C ARG A 63 5.74 -8.95 -23.52
N TYR A 64 5.77 -9.58 -22.35
CA TYR A 64 5.65 -8.87 -21.08
C TYR A 64 6.96 -8.22 -20.63
N PHE A 65 6.86 -7.12 -19.90
CA PHE A 65 8.00 -6.43 -19.31
C PHE A 65 8.39 -7.09 -17.98
N THR A 66 9.45 -7.91 -17.99
CA THR A 66 9.90 -8.71 -16.83
C THR A 66 11.39 -8.47 -16.54
N PRO A 67 11.75 -7.31 -15.98
CA PRO A 67 13.15 -6.94 -15.73
C PRO A 67 13.83 -7.78 -14.64
N GLY A 68 13.09 -8.63 -13.94
CA GLY A 68 13.57 -9.42 -12.83
C GLY A 68 13.07 -8.92 -11.49
N CYS A 69 13.22 -9.72 -10.45
CA CYS A 69 12.65 -9.44 -9.14
C CYS A 69 13.66 -9.46 -8.01
N GLY A 70 13.64 -8.40 -7.28
CA GLY A 70 14.09 -8.08 -5.95
C GLY A 70 13.41 -6.77 -5.61
N PRO A 71 12.20 -6.79 -4.99
CA PRO A 71 11.45 -5.57 -4.76
C PRO A 71 12.30 -4.54 -4.02
N ASN A 72 12.51 -3.41 -4.64
CA ASN A 72 13.26 -2.27 -4.10
C ASN A 72 12.86 -1.01 -4.86
N ASN A 73 13.34 0.14 -4.40
CA ASN A 73 13.01 1.42 -5.01
C ASN A 73 13.42 1.48 -6.51
N SER A 74 14.54 0.88 -6.88
CA SER A 74 15.00 0.87 -8.29
C SER A 74 14.07 0.07 -9.20
N THR A 75 13.59 -1.10 -8.75
CA THR A 75 12.63 -1.90 -9.53
C THR A 75 11.27 -1.24 -9.62
N SER A 76 10.81 -0.59 -8.55
CA SER A 76 9.59 0.21 -8.53
C SER A 76 9.65 1.35 -9.56
N THR A 77 10.72 2.15 -9.53
CA THR A 77 10.94 3.24 -10.49
C THR A 77 11.05 2.74 -11.93
N THR A 78 11.64 1.56 -12.13
CA THR A 78 11.74 0.96 -13.48
C THR A 78 10.37 0.58 -14.02
N LEU A 79 9.49 0.01 -13.18
CA LEU A 79 8.11 -0.30 -13.56
C LEU A 79 7.32 0.97 -13.87
N GLU A 80 7.45 2.02 -13.05
CA GLU A 80 6.81 3.31 -13.31
C GLU A 80 7.22 3.90 -14.64
N THR A 81 8.53 3.96 -14.90
CA THR A 81 9.07 4.59 -16.10
C THR A 81 8.67 3.84 -17.37
N LYS A 82 8.66 2.50 -17.33
CA LYS A 82 8.43 1.65 -18.50
C LYS A 82 6.98 1.29 -18.75
N LEU A 83 6.21 1.11 -17.70
CA LEU A 83 4.82 0.66 -17.80
C LEU A 83 3.82 1.76 -17.50
N LEU A 84 4.09 2.61 -16.51
CA LEU A 84 3.14 3.63 -16.05
C LEU A 84 3.42 5.03 -16.60
N GLY A 85 4.24 5.12 -17.65
CA GLY A 85 4.53 6.39 -18.34
C GLY A 85 5.33 7.40 -17.51
N GLY A 86 6.04 6.96 -16.46
CA GLY A 86 6.83 7.83 -15.58
C GLY A 86 5.99 8.63 -14.59
N SER A 87 4.71 8.28 -14.41
CA SER A 87 3.86 8.89 -13.37
C SER A 87 4.33 8.43 -12.01
N ASP A 88 4.44 9.34 -11.04
CA ASP A 88 4.84 9.05 -9.65
C ASP A 88 3.65 8.41 -8.89
N VAL A 89 3.36 7.15 -9.24
CA VAL A 89 2.24 6.35 -8.70
C VAL A 89 2.68 5.53 -7.49
N ILE A 90 3.94 5.06 -7.51
CA ILE A 90 4.52 4.26 -6.43
C ILE A 90 5.26 5.19 -5.47
N THR A 91 4.52 5.82 -4.58
CA THR A 91 5.11 6.74 -3.60
C THR A 91 5.58 6.02 -2.33
N PRO A 92 6.59 6.53 -1.61
CA PRO A 92 7.07 5.93 -0.36
C PRO A 92 5.99 5.79 0.72
N GLU A 93 4.94 6.63 0.69
CA GLU A 93 3.83 6.60 1.65
C GLU A 93 3.00 5.32 1.56
N ILE A 94 3.00 4.66 0.40
CA ILE A 94 2.32 3.38 0.20
C ILE A 94 2.99 2.30 1.05
N GLY A 95 4.32 2.42 1.27
CA GLY A 95 5.08 1.50 2.11
C GLY A 95 5.26 0.12 1.48
N TYR A 96 5.18 0.03 0.15
CA TYR A 96 5.44 -1.19 -0.63
C TYR A 96 6.38 -0.88 -1.79
N GLU A 97 7.24 -1.83 -2.10
CA GLU A 97 8.08 -1.84 -3.29
C GLU A 97 7.65 -2.95 -4.23
N PHE A 98 7.82 -2.72 -5.51
CA PHE A 98 7.28 -3.57 -6.57
C PHE A 98 8.37 -4.08 -7.51
N CYS A 99 8.15 -5.29 -8.03
CA CYS A 99 8.93 -5.83 -9.11
C CYS A 99 8.09 -6.75 -10.00
N SER A 100 8.54 -6.99 -11.21
CA SER A 100 7.94 -7.94 -12.15
C SER A 100 8.97 -8.95 -12.62
N GLN A 101 8.60 -10.23 -12.59
CA GLN A 101 9.42 -11.34 -13.08
C GLN A 101 8.57 -12.29 -13.91
N GLY A 102 9.23 -13.07 -14.77
CA GLY A 102 8.54 -14.05 -15.59
C GLY A 102 9.25 -14.31 -16.90
N SER A 103 8.47 -14.58 -17.95
CA SER A 103 8.91 -14.84 -19.30
C SER A 103 8.23 -13.90 -20.30
N ALA A 104 8.45 -14.11 -21.60
CA ALA A 104 7.75 -13.35 -22.64
C ALA A 104 6.22 -13.55 -22.59
N GLU A 105 5.75 -14.71 -22.15
CA GLU A 105 4.35 -15.14 -22.19
C GLU A 105 3.65 -15.09 -20.83
N THR A 106 4.39 -14.93 -19.75
CA THR A 106 3.83 -14.94 -18.37
C THR A 106 4.57 -13.94 -17.50
N TYR A 107 3.86 -13.32 -16.55
CA TYR A 107 4.50 -12.45 -15.56
C TYR A 107 3.92 -12.65 -14.17
N THR A 108 4.73 -12.34 -13.18
CA THR A 108 4.33 -12.25 -11.77
C THR A 108 4.76 -10.90 -11.23
N ILE A 109 3.82 -10.13 -10.73
CA ILE A 109 4.08 -8.88 -10.01
C ILE A 109 4.18 -9.21 -8.53
N ILE A 110 5.21 -8.72 -7.88
CA ILE A 110 5.43 -8.88 -6.45
C ILE A 110 5.47 -7.50 -5.82
N ALA A 111 4.61 -7.29 -4.82
CA ALA A 111 4.66 -6.14 -3.93
C ALA A 111 5.12 -6.60 -2.55
N GLN A 112 6.15 -5.97 -2.01
CA GLN A 112 6.72 -6.28 -0.69
C GLN A 112 6.72 -5.05 0.20
N GLU A 113 6.21 -5.21 1.42
CA GLU A 113 6.19 -4.14 2.42
C GLU A 113 7.60 -3.73 2.83
N THR A 114 7.83 -2.42 2.90
CA THR A 114 9.13 -1.83 3.26
C THR A 114 9.27 -1.70 4.78
N GLY A 115 10.45 -2.01 5.29
CA GLY A 115 10.83 -1.74 6.68
C GLY A 115 10.25 -2.66 7.76
N ALA A 116 9.46 -3.67 7.40
CA ALA A 116 8.95 -4.66 8.34
C ALA A 116 9.98 -5.79 8.59
N LYS A 117 10.04 -6.30 9.83
CA LYS A 117 10.88 -7.48 10.16
C LYS A 117 10.42 -8.76 9.47
N SER A 118 9.11 -8.86 9.22
CA SER A 118 8.48 -9.92 8.44
C SER A 118 7.57 -9.23 7.41
N PRO A 119 8.10 -8.86 6.23
CA PRO A 119 7.38 -8.06 5.27
C PRO A 119 6.21 -8.85 4.68
N CYS A 120 5.04 -8.20 4.64
CA CYS A 120 3.90 -8.71 3.92
C CYS A 120 4.22 -8.71 2.41
N LYS A 121 3.97 -9.84 1.75
CA LYS A 121 4.22 -10.03 0.31
C LYS A 121 2.91 -10.29 -0.39
N ILE A 122 2.63 -9.53 -1.44
CA ILE A 122 1.48 -9.72 -2.32
C ILE A 122 2.02 -10.17 -3.67
N GLU A 123 1.55 -11.30 -4.16
CA GLU A 123 1.92 -11.83 -5.48
C GLU A 123 0.69 -11.86 -6.38
N TYR A 124 0.84 -11.34 -7.58
CA TYR A 124 -0.14 -11.42 -8.65
C TYR A 124 0.52 -12.07 -9.85
N THR A 125 0.01 -13.21 -10.28
CA THR A 125 0.50 -13.92 -11.45
C THR A 125 -0.58 -13.91 -12.52
N ASP A 126 -0.25 -13.44 -13.71
CA ASP A 126 -1.04 -13.64 -14.91
C ASP A 126 -0.40 -14.78 -15.71
N THR A 127 -1.12 -15.86 -15.78
CA THR A 127 -0.97 -16.87 -16.81
C THR A 127 -2.13 -16.66 -17.76
N VAL A 128 -1.94 -16.73 -19.06
CA VAL A 128 -2.97 -16.57 -20.13
C VAL A 128 -4.29 -17.32 -19.84
N SER A 129 -4.41 -17.96 -18.71
CA SER A 129 -5.57 -18.66 -18.17
C SER A 129 -5.64 -18.48 -16.66
N TYR A 130 -6.53 -17.58 -16.21
CA TYR A 130 -6.98 -17.37 -14.82
C TYR A 130 -6.10 -16.56 -13.85
N THR A 131 -6.57 -15.37 -13.51
CA THR A 131 -6.17 -14.51 -12.41
C THR A 131 -6.40 -15.16 -11.04
N HIS A 132 -5.34 -15.41 -10.28
CA HIS A 132 -5.41 -15.72 -8.85
C HIS A 132 -4.57 -14.77 -8.03
N LEU A 133 -5.24 -13.91 -7.26
CA LEU A 133 -4.63 -13.18 -6.15
C LEU A 133 -4.36 -14.18 -5.02
N ARG A 134 -3.12 -14.54 -4.81
CA ARG A 134 -2.69 -15.31 -3.66
C ARG A 134 -1.96 -14.41 -2.68
N ALA A 135 -2.63 -14.02 -1.60
CA ALA A 135 -1.99 -13.43 -0.44
C ALA A 135 -1.39 -14.58 0.38
N HIS A 136 -0.07 -14.69 0.44
CA HIS A 136 0.61 -15.53 1.41
C HIS A 136 0.89 -14.70 2.65
N GLU A 137 0.07 -14.88 3.67
CA GLU A 137 0.44 -14.57 5.05
C GLU A 137 1.36 -15.69 5.55
N THR A 138 2.59 -15.35 5.83
CA THR A 138 3.49 -16.16 6.66
C THR A 138 3.81 -15.41 7.93
#